data_afc9ca0f33516fba821a83fcfa4eafc9
#
_entry.id   afc9ca0f33516fba821a83fcfa4eafc9
#
_cell.length_a   1.000
_cell.length_b   1.000
_cell.length_c   1.000
_cell.angle_alpha   90.00
_cell.angle_beta   90.00
_cell.angle_gamma   90.00
#
_symmetry.space_group_name_H-M   'P 1'
#
loop_
_entity.id
_entity.type
_entity.pdbx_description
1 polymer ?
#
loop_
_entity_poly.entity_id
_entity_poly.type
_entity_poly.pdbx_seq_one_letter_code
_entity_poly.pdbx_strand_id
1 'polypeptide(L)'
;IKFPLLFILKQIGLLVPFLFLVWMLVKKIKFKLNFKDKRLLFLLSINILPIILMFLTSVITGSKIRTMWMTPFYLFFGTLFVYLFQAQINLKKLKNFTAGFIFLFFLSPILYAYVSISKDDKRTDYPGKEIALKTQYAWNQQFNTKINVVYGNEWNAGNLSYHLESRPTWEGFIEREKLDKLKDYMCLDNVC
;
A
#
# COMPACT_ATOMS: atom_id res chain seq x y z
N ILE A 1 -0.02 8.19 18.81
CA ILE A 1 1.37 7.64 18.73
C ILE A 1 1.41 6.27 18.04
N LYS A 2 0.35 5.46 18.09
CA LYS A 2 0.33 4.10 17.50
C LYS A 2 0.63 4.08 15.98
N PHE A 3 0.02 4.94 15.19
CA PHE A 3 0.16 4.94 13.72
C PHE A 3 1.55 5.38 13.23
N PRO A 4 2.15 6.47 13.76
CA PRO A 4 3.52 6.86 13.36
C PRO A 4 4.55 5.79 13.70
N LEU A 5 4.46 5.16 14.88
CA LEU A 5 5.38 4.08 15.26
C LEU A 5 5.24 2.86 14.33
N LEU A 6 4.00 2.46 14.05
CA LEU A 6 3.73 1.37 13.12
C LEU A 6 4.22 1.68 11.70
N PHE A 7 4.13 2.95 11.27
CA PHE A 7 4.68 3.40 9.99
C PHE A 7 6.19 3.16 9.94
N ILE A 8 6.95 3.67 10.92
CA ILE A 8 8.42 3.49 10.96
C ILE A 8 8.80 2.00 10.99
N LEU A 9 8.17 1.18 11.82
CA LEU A 9 8.44 -0.26 11.88
C LEU A 9 8.24 -0.95 10.53
N LYS A 10 7.18 -0.57 9.80
CA LYS A 10 6.93 -1.10 8.46
C LYS A 10 7.97 -0.63 7.43
N GLN A 11 8.45 0.62 7.53
CA GLN A 11 9.51 1.11 6.65
C GLN A 11 10.82 0.36 6.90
N ILE A 12 11.19 0.14 8.17
CA ILE A 12 12.37 -0.68 8.51
C ILE A 12 12.22 -2.09 7.96
N GLY A 13 11.06 -2.74 8.16
CA GLY A 13 10.79 -4.07 7.64
C GLY A 13 10.92 -4.17 6.12
N LEU A 14 10.45 -3.16 5.40
CA LEU A 14 10.55 -3.09 3.93
C LEU A 14 12.02 -2.96 3.47
N LEU A 15 12.86 -2.29 4.24
CA LEU A 15 14.27 -2.09 3.92
C LEU A 15 15.17 -3.26 4.34
N VAL A 16 14.70 -4.21 5.16
CA VAL A 16 15.50 -5.35 5.63
C VAL A 16 16.21 -6.12 4.51
N PRO A 17 15.53 -6.53 3.40
CA PRO A 17 16.21 -7.25 2.32
C PRO A 17 17.33 -6.41 1.67
N PHE A 18 17.09 -5.12 1.50
CA PHE A 18 18.08 -4.20 0.95
C PHE A 18 19.27 -4.02 1.90
N LEU A 19 19.04 -3.80 3.19
CA LEU A 19 20.09 -3.68 4.20
C LEU A 19 20.92 -4.97 4.33
N PHE A 20 20.29 -6.12 4.19
CA PHE A 20 20.98 -7.41 4.14
C PHE A 20 21.95 -7.49 2.96
N LEU A 21 21.51 -7.10 1.76
CA LEU A 21 22.39 -7.05 0.58
C LEU A 21 23.55 -6.07 0.75
N VAL A 22 23.31 -4.89 1.32
CA VAL A 22 24.36 -3.91 1.62
C VAL A 22 25.37 -4.49 2.61
N TRP A 23 24.90 -5.15 3.67
CA TRP A 23 25.76 -5.81 4.66
C TRP A 23 26.67 -6.88 4.03
N MET A 24 26.19 -7.62 3.04
CA MET A 24 27.01 -8.60 2.31
C MET A 24 28.17 -7.96 1.55
N LEU A 25 28.01 -6.72 1.05
CA LEU A 25 29.03 -6.01 0.27
C LEU A 25 30.04 -5.27 1.13
N VAL A 26 29.62 -4.75 2.27
CA VAL A 26 30.44 -3.86 3.10
C VAL A 26 31.31 -4.69 4.06
N LYS A 27 32.60 -4.32 4.18
CA LYS A 27 33.54 -5.01 5.09
C LYS A 27 33.44 -4.50 6.52
N LYS A 28 33.28 -3.19 6.70
CA LYS A 28 33.11 -2.52 8.00
C LYS A 28 32.17 -1.32 7.80
N ILE A 29 31.22 -1.18 8.71
CA ILE A 29 30.30 -0.04 8.67
C ILE A 29 30.93 1.12 9.44
N LYS A 30 31.46 2.10 8.72
CA LYS A 30 31.96 3.35 9.29
C LYS A 30 31.24 4.51 8.62
N PHE A 31 30.41 5.18 9.37
CA PHE A 31 29.72 6.37 8.90
C PHE A 31 30.65 7.59 9.01
N LYS A 32 31.00 8.20 7.87
CA LYS A 32 31.61 9.53 7.81
C LYS A 32 30.66 10.46 7.07
N LEU A 33 29.82 11.13 7.82
CA LEU A 33 28.89 12.12 7.26
C LEU A 33 29.61 13.47 7.18
N ASN A 34 29.89 13.92 5.95
CA ASN A 34 30.38 15.26 5.71
C ASN A 34 29.24 16.16 5.23
N PHE A 35 28.58 16.84 6.15
CA PHE A 35 27.47 17.76 5.83
C PHE A 35 27.87 18.99 4.99
N LYS A 36 29.17 19.22 4.71
CA LYS A 36 29.62 20.24 3.75
C LYS A 36 29.54 19.77 2.30
N ASP A 37 29.38 18.46 2.09
CA ASP A 37 29.29 17.88 0.76
C ASP A 37 27.86 18.03 0.21
N LYS A 38 27.71 18.88 -0.80
CA LYS A 38 26.43 19.16 -1.47
C LYS A 38 25.79 17.91 -2.09
N ARG A 39 26.59 16.95 -2.58
CA ARG A 39 26.10 15.70 -3.17
C ARG A 39 25.47 14.81 -2.10
N LEU A 40 26.14 14.69 -0.96
CA LEU A 40 25.61 13.95 0.18
C LEU A 40 24.31 14.58 0.71
N LEU A 41 24.28 15.90 0.85
CA LEU A 41 23.06 16.61 1.28
C LEU A 41 21.90 16.38 0.32
N PHE A 42 22.16 16.47 -0.99
CA PHE A 42 21.12 16.18 -1.99
C PHE A 42 20.58 14.75 -1.86
N LEU A 43 21.47 13.76 -1.78
CA LEU A 43 21.06 12.35 -1.63
C LEU A 43 20.31 12.09 -0.31
N LEU A 44 20.73 12.70 0.79
CA LEU A 44 20.02 12.62 2.07
C LEU A 44 18.65 13.28 1.98
N SER A 45 18.56 14.46 1.37
CA SER A 45 17.29 15.17 1.23
C SER A 45 16.27 14.36 0.44
N ILE A 46 16.66 13.79 -0.71
CA ILE A 46 15.71 13.06 -1.55
C ILE A 46 15.24 11.72 -0.93
N ASN A 47 16.09 11.10 -0.09
CA ASN A 47 15.79 9.79 0.50
C ASN A 47 15.18 9.90 1.91
N ILE A 48 15.70 10.78 2.75
CA ILE A 48 15.35 10.82 4.18
C ILE A 48 14.25 11.85 4.48
N LEU A 49 14.29 13.02 3.82
CA LEU A 49 13.32 14.08 4.07
C LEU A 49 11.85 13.63 3.83
N PRO A 50 11.52 12.91 2.75
CA PRO A 50 10.15 12.42 2.57
C PRO A 50 9.68 11.49 3.70
N ILE A 51 10.57 10.65 4.24
CA ILE A 51 10.24 9.74 5.36
C ILE A 51 9.93 10.57 6.61
N ILE A 52 10.75 11.58 6.90
CA ILE A 52 10.55 12.48 8.03
C ILE A 52 9.23 13.25 7.88
N LEU A 53 8.97 13.83 6.70
CA LEU A 53 7.74 14.58 6.44
C LEU A 53 6.50 13.72 6.60
N MET A 54 6.50 12.51 6.05
CA MET A 54 5.38 11.58 6.19
C MET A 54 5.20 11.12 7.63
N PHE A 55 6.28 10.89 8.37
CA PHE A 55 6.21 10.59 9.79
C PHE A 55 5.59 11.75 10.58
N LEU A 56 6.05 12.97 10.36
CA LEU A 56 5.51 14.18 11.00
C LEU A 56 4.03 14.39 10.65
N THR A 57 3.65 14.19 9.39
CA THR A 57 2.25 14.24 8.98
C THR A 57 1.41 13.24 9.77
N SER A 58 1.87 11.99 9.91
CA SER A 58 1.17 10.98 10.71
C SER A 58 1.08 11.35 12.20
N VAL A 59 2.10 12.02 12.74
CA VAL A 59 2.08 12.50 14.15
C VAL A 59 1.05 13.61 14.32
N ILE A 60 1.03 14.60 13.42
CA ILE A 60 0.17 15.79 13.52
C ILE A 60 -1.30 15.44 13.26
N THR A 61 -1.56 14.65 12.20
CA THR A 61 -2.95 14.33 11.79
C THR A 61 -3.54 13.12 12.52
N GLY A 62 -2.71 12.31 13.21
CA GLY A 62 -3.14 11.03 13.79
C GLY A 62 -3.56 9.98 12.76
N SER A 63 -3.33 10.24 11.46
CA SER A 63 -3.81 9.37 10.38
C SER A 63 -2.86 8.21 10.08
N LYS A 64 -3.44 7.09 9.59
CA LYS A 64 -2.69 5.91 9.16
C LYS A 64 -2.21 6.09 7.73
N ILE A 65 -0.89 6.22 7.55
CA ILE A 65 -0.29 6.34 6.22
C ILE A 65 -0.04 4.96 5.61
N ARG A 66 -0.36 4.81 4.32
CA ARG A 66 -0.11 3.58 3.57
C ARG A 66 1.38 3.47 3.21
N THR A 67 2.00 2.36 3.57
CA THR A 67 3.44 2.10 3.39
C THR A 67 3.88 2.20 1.92
N MET A 68 3.03 1.78 0.99
CA MET A 68 3.33 1.77 -0.45
C MET A 68 3.60 3.17 -1.04
N TRP A 69 3.11 4.24 -0.43
CA TRP A 69 3.37 5.60 -0.91
C TRP A 69 4.83 6.02 -0.76
N MET A 70 5.61 5.29 0.06
CA MET A 70 7.04 5.54 0.26
C MET A 70 7.93 4.87 -0.79
N THR A 71 7.41 3.90 -1.55
CA THR A 71 8.21 3.11 -2.52
C THR A 71 9.01 3.97 -3.50
N PRO A 72 8.48 5.05 -4.11
CA PRO A 72 9.23 5.89 -5.02
C PRO A 72 10.46 6.55 -4.38
N PHE A 73 10.38 6.87 -3.09
CA PHE A 73 11.46 7.56 -2.37
C PHE A 73 12.62 6.63 -2.02
N TYR A 74 12.45 5.31 -2.15
CA TYR A 74 13.54 4.34 -1.97
C TYR A 74 14.37 4.08 -3.22
N LEU A 75 13.98 4.66 -4.36
CA LEU A 75 14.67 4.46 -5.64
C LEU A 75 16.17 4.83 -5.56
N PHE A 76 16.49 5.88 -4.84
CA PHE A 76 17.86 6.39 -4.71
C PHE A 76 18.60 5.88 -3.47
N PHE A 77 18.00 5.00 -2.66
CA PHE A 77 18.67 4.43 -1.49
C PHE A 77 19.95 3.67 -1.87
N GLY A 78 19.92 2.92 -2.97
CA GLY A 78 21.10 2.24 -3.48
C GLY A 78 22.25 3.21 -3.77
N THR A 79 21.96 4.33 -4.44
CA THR A 79 22.95 5.38 -4.75
C THR A 79 23.49 6.03 -3.48
N LEU A 80 22.61 6.35 -2.52
CA LEU A 80 23.01 6.89 -1.22
C LEU A 80 23.95 5.95 -0.49
N PHE A 81 23.64 4.66 -0.43
CA PHE A 81 24.50 3.67 0.25
C PHE A 81 25.83 3.47 -0.46
N VAL A 82 25.85 3.38 -1.79
CA VAL A 82 27.11 3.32 -2.55
C VAL A 82 27.93 4.56 -2.27
N TYR A 83 27.35 5.74 -2.24
CA TYR A 83 28.04 6.98 -1.95
C TYR A 83 28.64 7.02 -0.54
N LEU A 84 27.88 6.59 0.47
CA LEU A 84 28.32 6.54 1.86
C LEU A 84 29.42 5.49 2.12
N PHE A 85 29.33 4.35 1.45
CA PHE A 85 30.19 3.21 1.73
C PHE A 85 31.20 2.88 0.63
N GLN A 86 31.35 3.72 -0.40
CA GLN A 86 32.23 3.46 -1.56
C GLN A 86 33.63 2.98 -1.19
N ALA A 87 34.25 3.57 -0.14
CA ALA A 87 35.58 3.20 0.34
C ALA A 87 35.61 1.87 1.14
N GLN A 88 34.43 1.32 1.46
CA GLN A 88 34.28 0.14 2.31
C GLN A 88 33.68 -1.04 1.55
N ILE A 89 33.24 -0.83 0.30
CA ILE A 89 32.72 -1.85 -0.59
C ILE A 89 33.85 -2.83 -0.95
N ASN A 90 33.60 -4.11 -0.75
CA ASN A 90 34.53 -5.18 -1.12
C ASN A 90 34.04 -5.90 -2.37
N LEU A 91 34.60 -5.55 -3.53
CA LEU A 91 34.24 -6.16 -4.81
C LEU A 91 34.50 -7.67 -4.87
N LYS A 92 35.41 -8.23 -4.03
CA LYS A 92 35.58 -9.69 -3.91
C LYS A 92 34.32 -10.40 -3.41
N LYS A 93 33.45 -9.68 -2.70
CA LYS A 93 32.16 -10.21 -2.21
C LYS A 93 31.03 -10.07 -3.22
N LEU A 94 31.28 -9.51 -4.40
CA LEU A 94 30.23 -9.27 -5.41
C LEU A 94 29.52 -10.56 -5.81
N LYS A 95 30.26 -11.68 -5.90
CA LYS A 95 29.67 -13.00 -6.20
C LYS A 95 28.61 -13.41 -5.16
N ASN A 96 28.90 -13.22 -3.88
CA ASN A 96 27.97 -13.55 -2.80
C ASN A 96 26.77 -12.59 -2.81
N PHE A 97 27.01 -11.30 -3.05
CA PHE A 97 25.95 -10.29 -3.22
C PHE A 97 25.01 -10.67 -4.37
N THR A 98 25.56 -11.03 -5.54
CA THR A 98 24.76 -11.44 -6.70
C THR A 98 23.95 -12.69 -6.41
N ALA A 99 24.53 -13.67 -5.73
CA ALA A 99 23.80 -14.87 -5.30
C ALA A 99 22.65 -14.53 -4.34
N GLY A 100 22.90 -13.67 -3.34
CA GLY A 100 21.86 -13.18 -2.43
C GLY A 100 20.76 -12.39 -3.13
N PHE A 101 21.13 -11.55 -4.10
CA PHE A 101 20.17 -10.79 -4.91
C PHE A 101 19.27 -11.73 -5.74
N ILE A 102 19.87 -12.70 -6.44
CA ILE A 102 19.12 -13.69 -7.23
C ILE A 102 18.19 -14.50 -6.34
N PHE A 103 18.69 -14.93 -5.16
CA PHE A 103 17.85 -15.63 -4.18
C PHE A 103 16.63 -14.81 -3.76
N LEU A 104 16.82 -13.55 -3.37
CA LEU A 104 15.72 -12.67 -2.97
C LEU A 104 14.76 -12.36 -4.13
N PHE A 105 15.29 -12.23 -5.35
CA PHE A 105 14.51 -12.00 -6.56
C PHE A 105 13.52 -13.13 -6.82
N PHE A 106 13.94 -14.39 -6.69
CA PHE A 106 13.05 -15.55 -6.85
C PHE A 106 12.21 -15.83 -5.60
N LEU A 107 12.73 -15.57 -4.41
CA LEU A 107 12.01 -15.77 -3.16
C LEU A 107 10.75 -14.88 -3.08
N SER A 108 10.84 -13.63 -3.53
CA SER A 108 9.73 -12.66 -3.44
C SER A 108 8.45 -13.13 -4.16
N PRO A 109 8.46 -13.51 -5.46
CA PRO A 109 7.26 -14.01 -6.12
C PRO A 109 6.77 -15.36 -5.56
N ILE A 110 7.67 -16.23 -5.07
CA ILE A 110 7.28 -17.49 -4.44
C ILE A 110 6.52 -17.24 -3.14
N LEU A 111 7.03 -16.35 -2.27
CA LEU A 111 6.34 -15.97 -1.04
C LEU A 111 4.99 -15.29 -1.33
N TYR A 112 4.95 -14.44 -2.35
CA TYR A 112 3.69 -13.81 -2.77
C TYR A 112 2.68 -14.86 -3.27
N ALA A 113 3.11 -15.80 -4.09
CA ALA A 113 2.27 -16.90 -4.57
C ALA A 113 1.76 -17.76 -3.41
N TYR A 114 2.65 -18.14 -2.47
CA TYR A 114 2.28 -18.89 -1.28
C TYR A 114 1.21 -18.16 -0.46
N VAL A 115 1.43 -16.89 -0.10
CA VAL A 115 0.45 -16.08 0.64
C VAL A 115 -0.83 -15.91 -0.17
N SER A 116 -0.71 -15.81 -1.49
CA SER A 116 -1.84 -15.68 -2.39
C SER A 116 -2.70 -16.92 -2.46
N ILE A 117 -2.13 -18.11 -2.39
CA ILE A 117 -2.87 -19.39 -2.40
C ILE A 117 -3.45 -19.70 -1.01
N SER A 118 -2.70 -19.36 0.06
CA SER A 118 -3.07 -19.72 1.44
C SER A 118 -4.16 -18.84 2.07
N LYS A 119 -4.54 -17.73 1.44
CA LYS A 119 -5.57 -16.83 1.98
C LYS A 119 -6.78 -16.82 1.07
N ASP A 120 -7.92 -17.18 1.62
CA ASP A 120 -9.21 -17.20 0.90
C ASP A 120 -9.93 -15.85 0.89
N ASP A 121 -9.46 -14.88 1.70
CA ASP A 121 -10.12 -13.57 1.90
C ASP A 121 -9.30 -12.44 1.26
N LYS A 122 -9.17 -12.47 -0.06
CA LYS A 122 -8.47 -11.44 -0.82
C LYS A 122 -9.45 -10.51 -1.53
N ARG A 123 -9.01 -9.26 -1.71
CA ARG A 123 -9.76 -8.30 -2.53
C ARG A 123 -9.95 -8.76 -3.98
N THR A 124 -9.00 -9.54 -4.53
CA THR A 124 -9.07 -10.11 -5.87
C THR A 124 -10.15 -11.17 -6.02
N ASP A 125 -10.52 -11.83 -4.92
CA ASP A 125 -11.50 -12.92 -4.91
C ASP A 125 -12.90 -12.42 -4.51
N TYR A 126 -13.08 -11.09 -4.47
CA TYR A 126 -14.37 -10.48 -4.14
C TYR A 126 -15.43 -10.84 -5.19
N PRO A 127 -16.51 -11.50 -4.81
CA PRO A 127 -17.51 -12.01 -5.75
C PRO A 127 -18.48 -10.90 -6.20
N GLY A 128 -17.96 -9.79 -6.68
CA GLY A 128 -18.74 -8.58 -7.00
C GLY A 128 -19.88 -8.81 -7.99
N LYS A 129 -19.66 -9.66 -8.98
CA LYS A 129 -20.71 -10.02 -9.96
C LYS A 129 -21.84 -10.82 -9.31
N GLU A 130 -21.51 -11.77 -8.44
CA GLU A 130 -22.50 -12.58 -7.73
C GLU A 130 -23.32 -11.74 -6.76
N ILE A 131 -22.67 -10.84 -6.03
CA ILE A 131 -23.33 -9.89 -5.12
C ILE A 131 -24.27 -8.99 -5.91
N ALA A 132 -23.82 -8.44 -7.04
CA ALA A 132 -24.66 -7.59 -7.89
C ALA A 132 -25.91 -8.34 -8.41
N LEU A 133 -25.77 -9.58 -8.84
CA LEU A 133 -26.90 -10.38 -9.27
C LEU A 133 -27.90 -10.65 -8.14
N LYS A 134 -27.42 -10.98 -6.94
CA LYS A 134 -28.27 -11.15 -5.76
C LYS A 134 -29.00 -9.87 -5.38
N THR A 135 -28.27 -8.75 -5.41
CA THR A 135 -28.85 -7.42 -5.12
C THR A 135 -29.91 -7.03 -6.16
N GLN A 136 -29.61 -7.22 -7.44
CA GLN A 136 -30.57 -6.94 -8.52
C GLN A 136 -31.84 -7.81 -8.40
N TYR A 137 -31.64 -9.09 -8.09
CA TYR A 137 -32.77 -9.98 -7.86
C TYR A 137 -33.64 -9.53 -6.68
N ALA A 138 -33.02 -9.24 -5.52
CA ALA A 138 -33.73 -8.76 -4.35
C ALA A 138 -34.46 -7.42 -4.60
N TRP A 139 -33.84 -6.50 -5.35
CA TRP A 139 -34.45 -5.23 -5.75
C TRP A 139 -35.70 -5.45 -6.61
N ASN A 140 -35.60 -6.29 -7.64
CA ASN A 140 -36.70 -6.57 -8.56
C ASN A 140 -37.88 -7.30 -7.90
N GLN A 141 -37.65 -7.93 -6.73
CA GLN A 141 -38.77 -8.52 -5.93
C GLN A 141 -39.60 -7.47 -5.19
N GLN A 142 -39.02 -6.31 -4.91
CA GLN A 142 -39.64 -5.26 -4.10
C GLN A 142 -40.04 -4.05 -4.91
N PHE A 143 -39.31 -3.74 -5.96
CA PHE A 143 -39.44 -2.51 -6.74
C PHE A 143 -39.46 -2.78 -8.25
N ASN A 144 -40.25 -2.02 -8.99
CA ASN A 144 -40.32 -2.00 -10.46
C ASN A 144 -39.44 -0.92 -11.09
N THR A 145 -38.50 -0.36 -10.33
CA THR A 145 -37.62 0.72 -10.74
C THR A 145 -36.20 0.21 -10.93
N LYS A 146 -35.37 0.98 -11.68
CA LYS A 146 -33.93 0.69 -11.80
C LYS A 146 -33.19 1.25 -10.59
N ILE A 147 -32.10 0.56 -10.19
CA ILE A 147 -31.16 1.09 -9.20
C ILE A 147 -30.37 2.21 -9.88
N ASN A 148 -30.50 3.44 -9.41
CA ASN A 148 -29.86 4.62 -9.99
C ASN A 148 -28.67 5.11 -9.13
N VAL A 149 -28.72 4.90 -7.82
CA VAL A 149 -27.70 5.37 -6.88
C VAL A 149 -27.37 4.25 -5.89
N VAL A 150 -26.10 4.18 -5.48
CA VAL A 150 -25.62 3.27 -4.44
C VAL A 150 -24.85 4.06 -3.40
N TYR A 151 -25.21 3.87 -2.13
CA TYR A 151 -24.56 4.50 -0.99
C TYR A 151 -23.77 3.48 -0.18
N GLY A 152 -22.63 3.89 0.36
CA GLY A 152 -21.80 3.06 1.23
C GLY A 152 -20.31 3.33 1.06
N ASN A 153 -19.49 2.44 1.63
CA ASN A 153 -18.05 2.58 1.49
C ASN A 153 -17.58 2.36 0.03
N GLU A 154 -16.49 3.02 -0.31
CA GLU A 154 -15.90 3.01 -1.66
C GLU A 154 -15.71 1.59 -2.23
N TRP A 155 -15.33 0.63 -1.39
CA TRP A 155 -15.05 -0.73 -1.85
C TRP A 155 -16.33 -1.51 -2.19
N ASN A 156 -17.25 -1.62 -1.26
CA ASN A 156 -18.46 -2.45 -1.44
C ASN A 156 -19.45 -1.78 -2.41
N ALA A 157 -19.78 -0.52 -2.15
CA ALA A 157 -20.73 0.23 -2.97
C ALA A 157 -20.17 0.53 -4.36
N GLY A 158 -18.88 0.86 -4.48
CA GLY A 158 -18.22 1.05 -5.78
C GLY A 158 -18.18 -0.23 -6.62
N ASN A 159 -17.87 -1.38 -6.01
CA ASN A 159 -17.95 -2.67 -6.72
C ASN A 159 -19.38 -3.02 -7.13
N LEU A 160 -20.36 -2.79 -6.26
CA LEU A 160 -21.77 -3.00 -6.58
C LEU A 160 -22.21 -2.12 -7.75
N SER A 161 -21.89 -0.83 -7.72
CA SER A 161 -22.14 0.12 -8.80
C SER A 161 -21.51 -0.34 -10.12
N TYR A 162 -20.27 -0.87 -10.06
CA TYR A 162 -19.58 -1.36 -11.25
C TYR A 162 -20.20 -2.63 -11.84
N HIS A 163 -20.71 -3.56 -11.04
CA HIS A 163 -21.21 -4.85 -11.51
C HIS A 163 -22.71 -4.89 -11.82
N LEU A 164 -23.50 -3.94 -11.32
CA LEU A 164 -24.93 -3.80 -11.67
C LEU A 164 -25.10 -3.40 -13.16
N GLU A 165 -26.10 -3.94 -13.83
CA GLU A 165 -26.40 -3.61 -15.23
C GLU A 165 -26.76 -2.14 -15.44
N SER A 166 -27.50 -1.56 -14.48
CA SER A 166 -27.91 -0.14 -14.53
C SER A 166 -26.75 0.84 -14.34
N ARG A 167 -25.56 0.35 -13.90
CA ARG A 167 -24.39 1.21 -13.61
C ARG A 167 -24.73 2.42 -12.75
N PRO A 168 -25.32 2.21 -11.56
CA PRO A 168 -25.76 3.30 -10.70
C PRO A 168 -24.57 4.16 -10.26
N THR A 169 -24.84 5.43 -9.94
CA THR A 169 -23.84 6.34 -9.39
C THR A 169 -23.53 5.99 -7.94
N TRP A 170 -22.26 5.92 -7.57
CA TRP A 170 -21.85 5.84 -6.18
C TRP A 170 -21.71 7.24 -5.58
N GLU A 171 -22.43 7.52 -4.48
CA GLU A 171 -22.47 8.85 -3.83
C GLU A 171 -21.89 8.85 -2.40
N GLY A 172 -21.11 7.83 -2.00
CA GLY A 172 -20.52 7.76 -0.68
C GLY A 172 -21.52 7.33 0.40
N PHE A 173 -21.48 7.97 1.57
CA PHE A 173 -22.39 7.65 2.68
C PHE A 173 -23.58 8.58 2.69
N ILE A 174 -24.76 8.02 2.99
CA ILE A 174 -26.00 8.80 3.17
C ILE A 174 -26.36 8.85 4.66
N GLU A 175 -26.88 9.99 5.11
CA GLU A 175 -27.47 10.14 6.43
C GLU A 175 -28.82 9.42 6.49
N ARG A 176 -29.12 8.77 7.62
CA ARG A 176 -30.33 7.98 7.78
C ARG A 176 -31.62 8.77 7.53
N GLU A 177 -31.65 10.02 7.97
CA GLU A 177 -32.78 10.92 7.75
C GLU A 177 -33.07 11.23 6.26
N LYS A 178 -32.02 11.21 5.43
CA LYS A 178 -32.17 11.38 3.97
C LYS A 178 -32.59 10.10 3.30
N LEU A 179 -32.08 8.95 3.79
CA LEU A 179 -32.44 7.63 3.30
C LEU A 179 -33.94 7.36 3.51
N ASP A 180 -34.47 7.67 4.69
CA ASP A 180 -35.88 7.45 5.05
C ASP A 180 -36.86 8.32 4.22
N LYS A 181 -36.36 9.34 3.53
CA LYS A 181 -37.13 10.17 2.59
C LYS A 181 -37.17 9.64 1.17
N LEU A 182 -36.36 8.65 0.85
CA LEU A 182 -36.39 8.00 -0.47
C LEU A 182 -37.60 7.10 -0.58
N LYS A 183 -38.22 7.12 -1.74
CA LYS A 183 -39.42 6.31 -2.00
C LYS A 183 -39.12 4.83 -2.09
N ASP A 184 -38.05 4.50 -2.79
CA ASP A 184 -37.58 3.15 -3.02
C ASP A 184 -36.14 3.03 -2.54
N TYR A 185 -35.86 2.29 -1.47
CA TYR A 185 -34.51 1.99 -1.02
C TYR A 185 -34.40 0.62 -0.38
N MET A 186 -33.24 0.04 -0.44
CA MET A 186 -32.89 -1.23 0.20
C MET A 186 -31.45 -1.16 0.70
N CYS A 187 -31.20 -1.66 1.90
CA CYS A 187 -29.86 -1.76 2.45
C CYS A 187 -29.46 -3.21 2.66
N LEU A 188 -28.27 -3.56 2.19
CA LEU A 188 -27.63 -4.87 2.38
C LEU A 188 -26.17 -4.64 2.85
N ASP A 189 -25.80 -5.22 3.99
CA ASP A 189 -24.43 -5.18 4.52
C ASP A 189 -23.75 -3.79 4.51
N ASN A 190 -24.44 -2.75 5.02
CA ASN A 190 -23.96 -1.36 5.03
C ASN A 190 -23.81 -0.69 3.66
N VAL A 191 -24.44 -1.20 2.63
CA VAL A 191 -24.64 -0.57 1.33
C VAL A 191 -26.12 -0.36 1.10
N CYS A 192 -26.48 0.83 0.74
CA CYS A 192 -27.88 1.21 0.46
C CYS A 192 -28.03 1.74 -0.97
#